data_92a44f8d27dde15e2e958ba099f312ae
#
_entry.id   92a44f8d27dde15e2e958ba099f312ae
#
_cell.length_a   1.000
_cell.length_b   1.000
_cell.length_c   1.000
_cell.angle_alpha   90.00
_cell.angle_beta   90.00
_cell.angle_gamma   90.00
#
_symmetry.space_group_name_H-M   'P 1'
#
loop_
_entity.id
_entity.type
_entity.pdbx_description
1 polymer ?
#
loop_
_entity_poly.entity_id
_entity_poly.type
_entity_poly.pdbx_seq_one_letter_code
_entity_poly.pdbx_strand_id
1 'polypeptide(L)'
;MINRLLNGIPGRERDRILNRCESVNLDVGSTLCEADQPYSHAYFPLTGFISLVAKLDAHRPLEMGLIGSEGMLGVTLMLGIRKAPTRAVVQGAGNALRIAAPHLGRELCECPTLRRRMNRYLFVLMAQLAQTAACTHFHEIQPRLARWLLMTHDRAQADHFHLTHELLADMLGVRRSGITVAAGALQQKRLIHYTRGEITILNRAGLEAAACECYGAVTDCYSKLLG
;
A
#
# COMPACT_ATOMS: atom_id res chain seq x y z
N MET A 1 -9.84 -5.98 14.66
CA MET A 1 -8.69 -6.39 13.82
C MET A 1 -7.48 -5.57 14.25
N ILE A 2 -6.28 -6.13 14.35
CA ILE A 2 -5.06 -5.41 14.74
C ILE A 2 -4.13 -5.34 13.52
N ASN A 3 -3.43 -4.22 13.34
CA ASN A 3 -2.37 -4.10 12.34
C ASN A 3 -1.27 -5.16 12.57
N ARG A 4 -0.80 -5.81 11.50
CA ARG A 4 0.13 -6.96 11.59
C ARG A 4 1.50 -6.59 12.17
N LEU A 5 1.97 -5.34 11.94
CA LEU A 5 3.23 -4.88 12.56
C LEU A 5 3.07 -4.81 14.09
N LEU A 6 1.93 -4.30 14.58
CA LEU A 6 1.67 -4.16 16.01
C LEU A 6 1.33 -5.52 16.65
N ASN A 7 0.66 -6.42 15.92
CA ASN A 7 0.30 -7.74 16.44
C ASN A 7 1.53 -8.60 16.81
N GLY A 8 2.63 -8.44 16.12
CA GLY A 8 3.88 -9.16 16.40
C GLY A 8 4.73 -8.60 17.54
N ILE A 9 4.19 -7.67 18.35
CA ILE A 9 4.89 -7.06 19.49
C ILE A 9 4.36 -7.68 20.80
N PRO A 10 5.23 -7.96 21.82
CA PRO A 10 4.79 -8.44 23.11
C PRO A 10 3.71 -7.57 23.75
N GLY A 11 2.76 -8.18 24.46
CA GLY A 11 1.55 -7.52 24.95
C GLY A 11 1.80 -6.20 25.69
N ARG A 12 2.74 -6.16 26.64
CA ARG A 12 3.06 -4.93 27.41
C ARG A 12 3.57 -3.78 26.53
N GLU A 13 4.48 -4.07 25.57
CA GLU A 13 4.98 -3.07 24.63
C GLU A 13 3.86 -2.61 23.69
N ARG A 14 3.07 -3.57 23.18
CA ARG A 14 1.93 -3.29 22.31
C ARG A 14 0.88 -2.41 22.98
N ASP A 15 0.46 -2.75 24.19
CA ASP A 15 -0.57 -2.00 24.92
C ASP A 15 -0.11 -0.55 25.18
N ARG A 16 1.17 -0.35 25.48
CA ARG A 16 1.74 0.98 25.64
C ARG A 16 1.66 1.82 24.35
N ILE A 17 1.94 1.21 23.20
CA ILE A 17 1.83 1.88 21.90
C ILE A 17 0.37 2.18 21.59
N LEU A 18 -0.53 1.20 21.79
CA LEU A 18 -1.96 1.35 21.54
C LEU A 18 -2.58 2.47 22.39
N ASN A 19 -2.17 2.63 23.64
CA ASN A 19 -2.63 3.71 24.52
C ASN A 19 -2.21 5.11 24.06
N ARG A 20 -1.26 5.21 23.10
CA ARG A 20 -0.85 6.48 22.48
C ARG A 20 -1.44 6.67 21.08
N CYS A 21 -2.15 5.68 20.60
CA CYS A 21 -2.83 5.72 19.31
C CYS A 21 -4.27 6.19 19.45
N GLU A 22 -4.76 6.86 18.45
CA GLU A 22 -6.18 7.15 18.27
C GLU A 22 -6.70 6.43 17.03
N SER A 23 -7.95 5.99 17.08
CA SER A 23 -8.60 5.38 15.91
C SER A 23 -9.14 6.48 15.02
N VAL A 24 -8.86 6.38 13.70
CA VAL A 24 -9.30 7.35 12.70
C VAL A 24 -9.84 6.64 11.47
N ASN A 25 -10.79 7.30 10.80
CA ASN A 25 -11.28 6.84 9.51
C ASN A 25 -10.27 7.16 8.40
N LEU A 26 -10.20 6.27 7.42
CA LEU A 26 -9.50 6.47 6.16
C LEU A 26 -10.55 6.73 5.07
N ASP A 27 -10.76 8.01 4.72
CA ASP A 27 -11.72 8.40 3.69
C ASP A 27 -11.02 8.45 2.33
N VAL A 28 -11.58 7.77 1.32
CA VAL A 28 -11.02 7.68 -0.04
C VAL A 28 -10.75 9.07 -0.61
N GLY A 29 -9.57 9.24 -1.19
CA GLY A 29 -9.12 10.51 -1.78
C GLY A 29 -8.47 11.47 -0.77
N SER A 30 -8.58 11.22 0.55
CA SER A 30 -7.93 12.06 1.53
C SER A 30 -6.40 11.91 1.46
N THR A 31 -5.68 13.05 1.58
CA THR A 31 -4.23 13.10 1.61
C THR A 31 -3.75 13.10 3.06
N LEU A 32 -2.99 12.09 3.45
CA LEU A 32 -2.45 11.94 4.81
C LEU A 32 -1.12 12.68 5.00
N CYS A 33 -0.33 12.82 3.94
CA CYS A 33 0.84 13.69 3.88
C CYS A 33 1.15 14.07 2.43
N GLU A 34 1.70 15.27 2.25
CA GLU A 34 2.29 15.69 0.98
C GLU A 34 3.78 15.35 0.94
N ALA A 35 4.31 15.17 -0.28
CA ALA A 35 5.74 15.01 -0.47
C ALA A 35 6.49 16.22 0.11
N ASP A 36 7.66 15.97 0.65
CA ASP A 36 8.54 16.97 1.24
C ASP A 36 8.02 17.68 2.51
N GLN A 37 6.79 17.40 2.94
CA GLN A 37 6.26 17.93 4.20
C GLN A 37 6.61 17.02 5.38
N PRO A 38 6.71 17.58 6.59
CA PRO A 38 6.99 16.79 7.78
C PRO A 38 5.77 15.92 8.16
N TYR A 39 6.01 14.65 8.48
CA TYR A 39 4.99 13.82 9.09
C TYR A 39 4.54 14.39 10.45
N SER A 40 3.25 14.67 10.58
CA SER A 40 2.63 14.97 11.87
C SER A 40 2.34 13.69 12.65
N HIS A 41 1.93 12.64 11.94
CA HIS A 41 1.55 11.34 12.49
C HIS A 41 2.11 10.18 11.67
N ALA A 42 2.24 9.03 12.31
CA ALA A 42 2.33 7.74 11.64
C ALA A 42 0.96 7.06 11.66
N TYR A 43 0.66 6.24 10.64
CA TYR A 43 -0.62 5.54 10.51
C TYR A 43 -0.37 4.05 10.35
N PHE A 44 -1.13 3.24 11.10
CA PHE A 44 -1.18 1.79 11.04
C PHE A 44 -2.57 1.38 10.53
N PRO A 45 -2.76 1.14 9.22
CA PRO A 45 -4.06 0.71 8.71
C PRO A 45 -4.53 -0.58 9.41
N LEU A 46 -5.82 -0.64 9.73
CA LEU A 46 -6.50 -1.83 10.25
C LEU A 46 -7.29 -2.49 9.11
N THR A 47 -7.96 -1.65 8.34
CA THR A 47 -8.69 -1.98 7.10
C THR A 47 -8.42 -0.89 6.07
N GLY A 48 -8.74 -1.17 4.81
CA GLY A 48 -8.42 -0.24 3.72
C GLY A 48 -6.92 -0.14 3.44
N PHE A 49 -6.51 0.83 2.62
CA PHE A 49 -5.12 0.97 2.23
C PHE A 49 -4.77 2.40 1.75
N ILE A 50 -3.47 2.68 1.81
CA ILE A 50 -2.86 3.97 1.47
C ILE A 50 -1.92 3.74 0.29
N SER A 51 -2.00 4.60 -0.74
CA SER A 51 -1.07 4.63 -1.87
C SER A 51 0.03 5.65 -1.62
N LEU A 52 1.27 5.24 -1.85
CA LEU A 52 2.43 6.12 -1.93
C LEU A 52 2.60 6.58 -3.38
N VAL A 53 2.41 7.87 -3.61
CA VAL A 53 2.34 8.44 -4.94
C VAL A 53 3.52 9.39 -5.17
N ALA A 54 4.32 9.12 -6.20
CA ALA A 54 5.30 10.04 -6.71
C ALA A 54 4.66 10.93 -7.78
N LYS A 55 4.99 12.22 -7.76
CA LYS A 55 4.57 13.18 -8.78
C LYS A 55 5.80 13.91 -9.29
N LEU A 56 5.99 13.91 -10.58
CA LEU A 56 6.99 14.70 -11.27
C LEU A 56 6.28 15.84 -12.03
N ASP A 57 6.94 16.98 -12.15
CA ASP A 57 6.42 18.11 -12.90
C ASP A 57 6.09 17.70 -14.33
N ALA A 58 4.95 18.15 -14.84
CA ALA A 58 4.42 17.83 -16.18
C ALA A 58 4.11 16.33 -16.44
N HIS A 59 4.18 15.45 -15.43
CA HIS A 59 3.83 14.04 -15.58
C HIS A 59 2.61 13.66 -14.74
N ARG A 60 1.93 12.57 -15.14
CA ARG A 60 0.88 11.97 -14.35
C ARG A 60 1.45 11.39 -13.05
N PRO A 61 0.68 11.37 -11.96
CA PRO A 61 1.11 10.71 -10.73
C PRO A 61 1.35 9.21 -10.97
N LEU A 62 2.32 8.64 -10.26
CA LEU A 62 2.63 7.21 -10.33
C LEU A 62 2.59 6.63 -8.91
N GLU A 63 1.84 5.55 -8.74
CA GLU A 63 1.87 4.81 -7.50
C GLU A 63 3.16 3.99 -7.39
N MET A 64 3.91 4.25 -6.35
CA MET A 64 5.16 3.56 -6.05
C MET A 64 4.95 2.35 -5.13
N GLY A 65 3.96 2.39 -4.25
CA GLY A 65 3.67 1.33 -3.30
C GLY A 65 2.34 1.48 -2.59
N LEU A 66 1.88 0.38 -2.03
CA LEU A 66 0.66 0.26 -1.24
C LEU A 66 0.98 -0.10 0.21
N ILE A 67 0.25 0.47 1.13
CA ILE A 67 0.33 0.21 2.57
C ILE A 67 -1.05 -0.21 3.08
N GLY A 68 -1.18 -1.43 3.54
CA GLY A 68 -2.37 -1.96 4.18
C GLY A 68 -2.12 -2.34 5.65
N SER A 69 -2.92 -3.27 6.16
CA SER A 69 -2.81 -3.75 7.55
C SER A 69 -1.49 -4.46 7.87
N GLU A 70 -0.69 -4.79 6.86
CA GLU A 70 0.65 -5.37 6.97
C GLU A 70 1.76 -4.36 7.22
N GLY A 71 1.46 -3.06 7.11
CA GLY A 71 2.45 -2.00 7.11
C GLY A 71 2.05 -0.75 7.89
N MET A 72 2.80 0.33 7.67
CA MET A 72 2.53 1.65 8.25
C MET A 72 2.99 2.79 7.33
N LEU A 73 2.31 3.92 7.40
CA LEU A 73 2.78 5.18 6.85
C LEU A 73 3.67 5.89 7.87
N GLY A 74 4.77 6.49 7.42
CA GLY A 74 5.70 7.24 8.26
C GLY A 74 6.82 6.38 8.86
N VAL A 75 7.15 5.24 8.25
CA VAL A 75 8.23 4.35 8.74
C VAL A 75 9.60 5.05 8.79
N THR A 76 9.85 6.07 7.96
CA THR A 76 11.11 6.85 7.97
C THR A 76 11.33 7.64 9.25
N LEU A 77 10.28 7.85 10.07
CA LEU A 77 10.41 8.46 11.40
C LEU A 77 11.35 7.66 12.32
N MET A 78 11.48 6.35 12.11
CA MET A 78 12.44 5.53 12.85
C MET A 78 13.91 5.86 12.57
N LEU A 79 14.20 6.47 11.41
CA LEU A 79 15.52 6.97 11.02
C LEU A 79 15.78 8.39 11.52
N GLY A 80 14.85 8.98 12.27
CA GLY A 80 14.88 10.39 12.65
C GLY A 80 14.50 11.34 11.52
N ILE A 81 14.10 10.82 10.36
CA ILE A 81 13.72 11.60 9.17
C ILE A 81 12.21 11.84 9.22
N ARG A 82 11.84 13.11 9.45
CA ARG A 82 10.43 13.51 9.54
C ARG A 82 9.83 13.86 8.17
N LYS A 83 10.63 14.16 7.19
CA LYS A 83 10.18 14.55 5.84
C LYS A 83 9.63 13.36 5.08
N ALA A 84 8.41 13.51 4.50
CA ALA A 84 7.77 12.48 3.69
C ALA A 84 8.45 12.41 2.31
N PRO A 85 8.90 11.22 1.85
CA PRO A 85 9.54 11.11 0.53
C PRO A 85 8.53 11.14 -0.62
N THR A 86 7.26 10.85 -0.36
CA THR A 86 6.18 10.77 -1.34
C THR A 86 4.89 11.30 -0.74
N ARG A 87 3.95 11.69 -1.59
CA ARG A 87 2.57 11.93 -1.19
C ARG A 87 1.92 10.62 -0.78
N ALA A 88 1.11 10.63 0.27
CA ALA A 88 0.32 9.48 0.71
C ALA A 88 -1.18 9.80 0.63
N VAL A 89 -1.91 8.99 -0.13
CA VAL A 89 -3.35 9.17 -0.41
C VAL A 89 -4.10 7.90 -0.02
N VAL A 90 -5.24 8.05 0.64
CA VAL A 90 -6.13 6.92 0.92
C VAL A 90 -6.81 6.48 -0.38
N GLN A 91 -6.62 5.23 -0.78
CA GLN A 91 -7.25 4.64 -1.96
C GLN A 91 -8.31 3.59 -1.62
N GLY A 92 -8.22 2.97 -0.46
CA GLY A 92 -9.24 2.07 0.06
C GLY A 92 -9.79 2.59 1.38
N ALA A 93 -11.11 2.80 1.46
CA ALA A 93 -11.78 3.20 2.68
C ALA A 93 -11.56 2.19 3.81
N GLY A 94 -11.44 2.69 5.04
CA GLY A 94 -11.25 1.82 6.20
C GLY A 94 -10.94 2.61 7.47
N ASN A 95 -10.20 1.95 8.36
CA ASN A 95 -9.80 2.52 9.63
C ASN A 95 -8.30 2.33 9.86
N ALA A 96 -7.69 3.26 10.59
CA ALA A 96 -6.30 3.16 11.01
C ALA A 96 -6.14 3.57 12.47
N LEU A 97 -5.09 3.07 13.10
CA LEU A 97 -4.53 3.67 14.30
C LEU A 97 -3.51 4.73 13.86
N ARG A 98 -3.61 5.94 14.39
CA ARG A 98 -2.58 6.96 14.18
C ARG A 98 -1.90 7.32 15.49
N ILE A 99 -0.62 7.63 15.42
CA ILE A 99 0.19 8.08 16.54
C ILE A 99 0.97 9.33 16.13
N ALA A 100 1.00 10.34 16.99
CA ALA A 100 1.79 11.54 16.72
C ALA A 100 3.29 11.20 16.58
N ALA A 101 3.96 11.80 15.59
CA ALA A 101 5.36 11.51 15.28
C ALA A 101 6.31 11.64 16.49
N PRO A 102 6.18 12.64 17.41
CA PRO A 102 7.00 12.70 18.61
C PRO A 102 6.73 11.56 19.60
N HIS A 103 5.49 11.06 19.66
CA HIS A 103 5.15 9.93 20.52
C HIS A 103 5.76 8.63 19.98
N LEU A 104 5.65 8.39 18.65
CA LEU A 104 6.29 7.25 18.02
C LEU A 104 7.81 7.25 18.26
N GLY A 105 8.46 8.41 18.13
CA GLY A 105 9.90 8.54 18.39
C GLY A 105 10.29 8.09 19.80
N ARG A 106 9.50 8.43 20.82
CA ARG A 106 9.72 7.95 22.21
C ARG A 106 9.55 6.45 22.33
N GLU A 107 8.47 5.92 21.75
CA GLU A 107 8.20 4.47 21.77
C GLU A 107 9.31 3.66 21.07
N LEU A 108 9.91 4.19 20.01
CA LEU A 108 11.03 3.54 19.32
C LEU A 108 12.30 3.45 20.16
N CYS A 109 12.53 4.41 21.07
CA CYS A 109 13.65 4.36 22.02
C CYS A 109 13.41 3.32 23.12
N GLU A 110 12.16 3.15 23.55
CA GLU A 110 11.79 2.36 24.72
C GLU A 110 11.30 0.94 24.37
N CYS A 111 10.95 0.67 23.10
CA CYS A 111 10.43 -0.62 22.61
C CYS A 111 11.38 -1.24 21.55
N PRO A 112 12.38 -2.01 21.96
CA PRO A 112 13.32 -2.64 21.01
C PRO A 112 12.64 -3.57 20.01
N THR A 113 11.54 -4.23 20.40
CA THR A 113 10.79 -5.14 19.53
C THR A 113 10.07 -4.37 18.44
N LEU A 114 9.42 -3.24 18.75
CA LEU A 114 8.83 -2.33 17.77
C LEU A 114 9.90 -1.88 16.77
N ARG A 115 11.03 -1.37 17.26
CA ARG A 115 12.12 -0.89 16.40
C ARG A 115 12.62 -1.97 15.46
N ARG A 116 12.81 -3.20 15.94
CA ARG A 116 13.23 -4.33 15.10
C ARG A 116 12.21 -4.67 14.02
N ARG A 117 10.92 -4.68 14.33
CA ARG A 117 9.87 -4.93 13.34
C ARG A 117 9.76 -3.82 12.31
N MET A 118 9.89 -2.56 12.71
CA MET A 118 9.91 -1.43 11.78
C MET A 118 11.13 -1.44 10.87
N ASN A 119 12.31 -1.87 11.36
CA ASN A 119 13.49 -2.07 10.51
C ASN A 119 13.21 -3.09 9.39
N ARG A 120 12.61 -4.23 9.74
CA ARG A 120 12.23 -5.25 8.76
C ARG A 120 11.19 -4.72 7.77
N TYR A 121 10.19 -3.99 8.28
CA TYR A 121 9.17 -3.39 7.42
C TYR A 121 9.77 -2.33 6.48
N LEU A 122 10.69 -1.51 6.95
CA LEU A 122 11.39 -0.54 6.09
C LEU A 122 12.09 -1.26 4.93
N PHE A 123 12.79 -2.35 5.20
CA PHE A 123 13.42 -3.16 4.15
C PHE A 123 12.36 -3.70 3.16
N VAL A 124 11.27 -4.25 3.66
CA VAL A 124 10.17 -4.78 2.81
C VAL A 124 9.57 -3.67 1.94
N LEU A 125 9.36 -2.48 2.50
CA LEU A 125 8.86 -1.33 1.74
C LEU A 125 9.87 -0.91 0.65
N MET A 126 11.16 -0.85 0.97
CA MET A 126 12.20 -0.57 -0.03
C MET A 126 12.21 -1.63 -1.14
N ALA A 127 12.09 -2.91 -0.81
CA ALA A 127 11.99 -4.00 -1.78
C ALA A 127 10.74 -3.85 -2.67
N GLN A 128 9.58 -3.49 -2.09
CA GLN A 128 8.36 -3.21 -2.86
C GLN A 128 8.56 -2.05 -3.85
N LEU A 129 9.20 -0.95 -3.41
CA LEU A 129 9.46 0.22 -4.26
C LEU A 129 10.41 -0.14 -5.41
N ALA A 130 11.51 -0.85 -5.11
CA ALA A 130 12.46 -1.33 -6.11
C ALA A 130 11.78 -2.28 -7.13
N GLN A 131 10.95 -3.22 -6.64
CA GLN A 131 10.19 -4.13 -7.50
C GLN A 131 9.18 -3.38 -8.38
N THR A 132 8.55 -2.31 -7.85
CA THR A 132 7.63 -1.47 -8.62
C THR A 132 8.38 -0.73 -9.72
N ALA A 133 9.56 -0.18 -9.45
CA ALA A 133 10.38 0.49 -10.46
C ALA A 133 10.76 -0.47 -11.61
N ALA A 134 11.28 -1.66 -11.27
CA ALA A 134 11.59 -2.69 -12.26
C ALA A 134 10.36 -3.13 -13.06
N CYS A 135 9.25 -3.39 -12.36
CA CYS A 135 7.98 -3.79 -12.98
C CYS A 135 7.46 -2.74 -13.97
N THR A 136 7.58 -1.47 -13.64
CA THR A 136 7.13 -0.36 -14.51
C THR A 136 7.93 -0.29 -15.80
N HIS A 137 9.22 -0.65 -15.76
CA HIS A 137 10.12 -0.59 -16.90
C HIS A 137 10.03 -1.85 -17.81
N PHE A 138 9.95 -3.03 -17.20
CA PHE A 138 10.14 -4.29 -17.93
C PHE A 138 8.85 -5.03 -18.29
N HIS A 139 7.73 -4.76 -17.59
CA HIS A 139 6.50 -5.50 -17.82
C HIS A 139 5.44 -4.71 -18.57
N GLU A 140 4.68 -5.42 -19.40
CA GLU A 140 3.52 -4.87 -20.12
C GLU A 140 2.38 -4.49 -19.17
N ILE A 141 1.43 -3.69 -19.66
CA ILE A 141 0.35 -3.11 -18.87
C ILE A 141 -0.57 -4.19 -18.28
N GLN A 142 -0.90 -5.26 -19.05
CA GLN A 142 -1.83 -6.29 -18.59
C GLN A 142 -1.33 -7.05 -17.36
N PRO A 143 -0.11 -7.63 -17.32
CA PRO A 143 0.39 -8.29 -16.10
C PRO A 143 0.62 -7.32 -14.93
N ARG A 144 0.94 -6.05 -15.21
CA ARG A 144 1.04 -5.01 -14.16
C ARG A 144 -0.33 -4.68 -13.57
N LEU A 145 -1.37 -4.60 -14.39
CA LEU A 145 -2.75 -4.39 -13.93
C LEU A 145 -3.23 -5.57 -13.10
N ALA A 146 -2.97 -6.81 -13.52
CA ALA A 146 -3.30 -8.00 -12.74
C ALA A 146 -2.59 -8.00 -11.37
N ARG A 147 -1.28 -7.71 -11.34
CA ARG A 147 -0.53 -7.54 -10.08
C ARG A 147 -1.15 -6.47 -9.18
N TRP A 148 -1.47 -5.30 -9.74
CA TRP A 148 -2.03 -4.19 -8.98
C TRP A 148 -3.38 -4.54 -8.37
N LEU A 149 -4.25 -5.19 -9.12
CA LEU A 149 -5.56 -5.66 -8.64
C LEU A 149 -5.41 -6.68 -7.50
N LEU A 150 -4.46 -7.60 -7.60
CA LEU A 150 -4.16 -8.56 -6.52
C LEU A 150 -3.66 -7.87 -5.25
N MET A 151 -2.71 -6.93 -5.40
CA MET A 151 -2.19 -6.17 -4.26
C MET A 151 -3.28 -5.32 -3.57
N THR A 152 -4.23 -4.81 -4.35
CA THR A 152 -5.40 -4.08 -3.84
C THR A 152 -6.35 -5.04 -3.11
N HIS A 153 -6.66 -6.18 -3.73
CA HIS A 153 -7.51 -7.23 -3.15
C HIS A 153 -7.00 -7.71 -1.79
N ASP A 154 -5.68 -7.98 -1.68
CA ASP A 154 -5.05 -8.43 -0.43
C ASP A 154 -5.24 -7.44 0.71
N ARG A 155 -5.31 -6.12 0.40
CA ARG A 155 -5.40 -5.04 1.39
C ARG A 155 -6.83 -4.62 1.68
N ALA A 156 -7.66 -4.55 0.66
CA ALA A 156 -9.07 -4.20 0.80
C ALA A 156 -9.89 -5.34 1.42
N GLN A 157 -9.45 -6.61 1.27
CA GLN A 157 -10.18 -7.80 1.67
C GLN A 157 -11.60 -7.84 1.09
N ALA A 158 -11.74 -7.40 -0.14
CA ALA A 158 -12.98 -7.32 -0.90
C ALA A 158 -12.72 -7.69 -2.36
N ASP A 159 -13.68 -8.35 -2.99
CA ASP A 159 -13.59 -8.73 -4.40
C ASP A 159 -14.05 -7.61 -5.34
N HIS A 160 -14.66 -6.55 -4.80
CA HIS A 160 -15.29 -5.47 -5.55
C HIS A 160 -14.67 -4.11 -5.20
N PHE A 161 -14.37 -3.30 -6.23
CA PHE A 161 -13.71 -2.01 -6.10
C PHE A 161 -14.31 -0.98 -7.06
N HIS A 162 -14.44 0.27 -6.59
CA HIS A 162 -14.69 1.40 -7.46
C HIS A 162 -13.36 1.97 -7.99
N LEU A 163 -13.01 1.63 -9.25
CA LEU A 163 -11.73 1.95 -9.88
C LEU A 163 -11.95 2.37 -11.33
N THR A 164 -11.91 3.66 -11.62
CA THR A 164 -12.04 4.14 -13.00
C THR A 164 -10.78 3.85 -13.81
N HIS A 165 -10.92 3.74 -15.14
CA HIS A 165 -9.74 3.60 -16.04
C HIS A 165 -8.77 4.78 -15.93
N GLU A 166 -9.26 5.98 -15.61
CA GLU A 166 -8.40 7.15 -15.40
C GLU A 166 -7.54 6.98 -14.14
N LEU A 167 -8.16 6.59 -13.02
CA LEU A 167 -7.44 6.32 -11.78
C LEU A 167 -6.40 5.20 -11.97
N LEU A 168 -6.76 4.10 -12.63
CA LEU A 168 -5.83 3.01 -12.92
C LEU A 168 -4.68 3.46 -13.82
N ALA A 169 -4.96 4.33 -14.80
CA ALA A 169 -3.94 4.89 -15.68
C ALA A 169 -2.94 5.76 -14.90
N ASP A 170 -3.43 6.57 -13.97
CA ASP A 170 -2.59 7.37 -13.09
C ASP A 170 -1.76 6.48 -12.15
N MET A 171 -2.38 5.48 -11.50
CA MET A 171 -1.67 4.58 -10.58
C MET A 171 -0.58 3.75 -11.28
N LEU A 172 -0.83 3.29 -12.52
CA LEU A 172 0.16 2.52 -13.27
C LEU A 172 1.11 3.37 -14.13
N GLY A 173 0.91 4.68 -14.19
CA GLY A 173 1.73 5.59 -14.99
C GLY A 173 1.63 5.33 -16.50
N VAL A 174 0.42 5.02 -16.99
CA VAL A 174 0.18 4.68 -18.41
C VAL A 174 -0.96 5.49 -19.00
N ARG A 175 -1.18 5.39 -20.32
CA ARG A 175 -2.34 6.01 -20.95
C ARG A 175 -3.63 5.25 -20.62
N ARG A 176 -4.76 5.95 -20.49
CA ARG A 176 -6.09 5.36 -20.25
C ARG A 176 -6.45 4.29 -21.28
N SER A 177 -6.08 4.50 -22.56
CA SER A 177 -6.31 3.51 -23.63
C SER A 177 -5.62 2.17 -23.34
N GLY A 178 -4.39 2.20 -22.77
CA GLY A 178 -3.67 1.00 -22.35
C GLY A 178 -4.41 0.22 -21.26
N ILE A 179 -4.99 0.92 -20.28
CA ILE A 179 -5.84 0.29 -19.26
C ILE A 179 -7.08 -0.33 -19.89
N THR A 180 -7.73 0.37 -20.82
CA THR A 180 -8.92 -0.17 -21.51
C THR A 180 -8.63 -1.50 -22.20
N VAL A 181 -7.50 -1.59 -22.91
CA VAL A 181 -7.06 -2.82 -23.59
C VAL A 181 -6.73 -3.91 -22.58
N ALA A 182 -5.94 -3.59 -21.56
CA ALA A 182 -5.51 -4.56 -20.54
C ALA A 182 -6.69 -5.11 -19.73
N ALA A 183 -7.61 -4.24 -19.26
CA ALA A 183 -8.81 -4.65 -18.54
C ALA A 183 -9.74 -5.48 -19.43
N GLY A 184 -9.91 -5.11 -20.72
CA GLY A 184 -10.66 -5.89 -21.68
C GLY A 184 -10.10 -7.30 -21.88
N ALA A 185 -8.76 -7.45 -21.97
CA ALA A 185 -8.11 -8.75 -22.07
C ALA A 185 -8.30 -9.63 -20.81
N LEU A 186 -8.22 -9.04 -19.61
CA LEU A 186 -8.49 -9.75 -18.36
C LEU A 186 -9.97 -10.17 -18.26
N GLN A 187 -10.91 -9.33 -18.72
CA GLN A 187 -12.34 -9.62 -18.75
C GLN A 187 -12.68 -10.73 -19.77
N GLN A 188 -12.08 -10.72 -20.97
CA GLN A 188 -12.24 -11.80 -21.95
C GLN A 188 -11.82 -13.17 -21.38
N LYS A 189 -10.78 -13.20 -20.56
CA LYS A 189 -10.34 -14.39 -19.84
C LYS A 189 -11.20 -14.74 -18.61
N ARG A 190 -12.27 -13.97 -18.35
CA ARG A 190 -13.15 -14.12 -17.16
C ARG A 190 -12.41 -14.07 -15.83
N LEU A 191 -11.34 -13.29 -15.76
CA LEU A 191 -10.56 -13.09 -14.52
C LEU A 191 -11.16 -11.98 -13.68
N ILE A 192 -11.71 -10.95 -14.36
CA ILE A 192 -12.41 -9.83 -13.76
C ILE A 192 -13.72 -9.55 -14.51
N HIS A 193 -14.64 -8.86 -13.85
CA HIS A 193 -15.75 -8.17 -14.48
C HIS A 193 -15.55 -6.66 -14.29
N TYR A 194 -15.61 -5.88 -15.37
CA TYR A 194 -15.47 -4.44 -15.33
C TYR A 194 -16.65 -3.75 -16.00
N THR A 195 -17.33 -2.89 -15.28
CA THR A 195 -18.42 -2.06 -15.83
C THR A 195 -18.52 -0.72 -15.09
N ARG A 196 -18.55 0.40 -15.84
CA ARG A 196 -18.80 1.75 -15.34
C ARG A 196 -17.95 2.18 -14.12
N GLY A 197 -16.67 1.80 -14.10
CA GLY A 197 -15.77 2.11 -12.97
C GLY A 197 -15.80 1.12 -11.82
N GLU A 198 -16.60 0.06 -11.93
CA GLU A 198 -16.66 -1.03 -10.95
C GLU A 198 -15.90 -2.25 -11.46
N ILE A 199 -14.98 -2.76 -10.65
CA ILE A 199 -14.22 -3.98 -10.92
C ILE A 199 -14.60 -5.04 -9.90
N THR A 200 -14.89 -6.24 -10.38
CA THR A 200 -15.04 -7.42 -9.54
C THR A 200 -14.02 -8.48 -9.97
N ILE A 201 -13.28 -9.04 -9.02
CA ILE A 201 -12.39 -10.18 -9.26
C ILE A 201 -13.24 -11.45 -9.28
N LEU A 202 -13.26 -12.15 -10.42
CA LEU A 202 -14.03 -13.37 -10.62
C LEU A 202 -13.21 -14.63 -10.37
N ASN A 203 -11.92 -14.59 -10.71
CA ASN A 203 -11.01 -15.73 -10.58
C ASN A 203 -9.65 -15.24 -10.10
N ARG A 204 -9.43 -15.29 -8.78
CA ARG A 204 -8.19 -14.88 -8.17
C ARG A 204 -6.99 -15.72 -8.66
N ALA A 205 -7.11 -17.03 -8.69
CA ALA A 205 -6.02 -17.90 -9.13
C ALA A 205 -5.61 -17.64 -10.59
N GLY A 206 -6.60 -17.43 -11.47
CA GLY A 206 -6.35 -17.04 -12.86
C GLY A 206 -5.70 -15.65 -12.95
N LEU A 207 -6.07 -14.71 -12.06
CA LEU A 207 -5.47 -13.38 -12.01
C LEU A 207 -4.02 -13.43 -11.52
N GLU A 208 -3.70 -14.32 -10.56
CA GLU A 208 -2.33 -14.60 -10.11
C GLU A 208 -1.46 -15.15 -11.27
N ALA A 209 -1.99 -16.11 -12.04
CA ALA A 209 -1.31 -16.64 -13.22
C ALA A 209 -1.14 -15.60 -14.35
N ALA A 210 -1.99 -14.56 -14.40
CA ALA A 210 -1.90 -13.48 -15.38
C ALA A 210 -1.01 -12.30 -14.93
N ALA A 211 -0.66 -12.26 -13.64
CA ALA A 211 0.24 -11.25 -13.08
C ALA A 211 1.71 -11.56 -13.43
N CYS A 212 2.55 -10.53 -13.38
CA CYS A 212 4.00 -10.73 -13.46
C CYS A 212 4.53 -11.29 -12.13
N GLU A 213 5.71 -11.90 -12.19
CA GLU A 213 6.45 -12.46 -11.03
C GLU A 213 6.67 -11.47 -9.89
N CYS A 214 6.55 -10.17 -10.19
CA CYS A 214 6.67 -9.11 -9.20
C CYS A 214 5.63 -9.21 -8.06
N TYR A 215 4.47 -9.82 -8.32
CA TYR A 215 3.48 -10.08 -7.28
C TYR A 215 4.02 -11.07 -6.24
N GLY A 216 4.51 -12.23 -6.69
CA GLY A 216 5.11 -13.24 -5.83
C GLY A 216 6.33 -12.72 -5.07
N ALA A 217 7.22 -12.00 -5.74
CA ALA A 217 8.42 -11.44 -5.11
C ALA A 217 8.11 -10.52 -3.92
N VAL A 218 7.06 -9.68 -4.04
CA VAL A 218 6.63 -8.78 -2.96
C VAL A 218 5.95 -9.57 -1.83
N THR A 219 5.02 -10.47 -2.14
CA THR A 219 4.30 -11.26 -1.12
C THR A 219 5.25 -12.17 -0.34
N ASP A 220 6.22 -12.77 -1.00
CA ASP A 220 7.27 -13.59 -0.38
C ASP A 220 8.15 -12.77 0.58
N CYS A 221 8.51 -11.55 0.19
CA CYS A 221 9.30 -10.67 1.05
C CYS A 221 8.54 -10.33 2.34
N TYR A 222 7.24 -10.02 2.23
CA TYR A 222 6.38 -9.78 3.38
C TYR A 222 6.29 -11.01 4.29
N SER A 223 6.00 -12.19 3.74
CA SER A 223 5.81 -13.42 4.51
C SER A 223 7.08 -13.86 5.25
N LYS A 224 8.24 -13.76 4.61
CA LYS A 224 9.54 -14.16 5.19
C LYS A 224 10.02 -13.25 6.32
N LEU A 225 9.71 -11.96 6.28
CA LEU A 225 10.26 -10.98 7.22
C LEU A 225 9.30 -10.52 8.31
N LEU A 226 8.00 -10.59 8.06
CA LEU A 226 6.96 -10.04 8.92
C LEU A 226 5.88 -11.05 9.32
N GLY A 227 5.86 -12.22 8.65
CA GLY A 227 4.97 -13.34 8.98
C GLY A 227 5.28 -14.01 10.31
#